data_d0ec01c52a675935c819ca767e67df5e
#
_entry.id   d0ec01c52a675935c819ca767e67df5e
#
_cell.length_a   1.000
_cell.length_b   1.000
_cell.length_c   1.000
_cell.angle_alpha   90.00
_cell.angle_beta   90.00
_cell.angle_gamma   90.00
#
_symmetry.space_group_name_H-M   'P 1'
#
loop_
_entity.id
_entity.type
_entity.pdbx_description
1 polymer ?
#
loop_
_entity_poly.entity_id
_entity_poly.type
_entity_poly.pdbx_seq_one_letter_code
_entity_poly.pdbx_strand_id
1 'polypeptide(L)'
;MANRSYLYSTGNRPESYEDRPETVSGLSEWPYAIPFSFLVLLSGDPRLCASLIADGFDGEPPESRTTLYAISGEFDAGFARLTKFAAAVRAVSDAEGLHAGLAEAERFLHAHRDRYVLLETIELDTMIESGEDELRTLIEGHLDLCRAAGAAIDALPDDAAAAGAVLARQRPGRVPRARADRRLRQHA
;
A
#
# COMPACT_ATOMS: atom_id res chain seq x y z
N MET A 1 -1.76 15.65 -14.10
CA MET A 1 -1.37 14.24 -13.88
C MET A 1 -1.96 13.80 -12.55
N ALA A 2 -2.34 12.54 -12.39
CA ALA A 2 -2.85 12.03 -11.12
C ALA A 2 -1.66 11.56 -10.28
N ASN A 3 -1.56 12.00 -9.03
CA ASN A 3 -0.54 11.51 -8.10
C ASN A 3 -0.88 10.10 -7.68
N ARG A 4 0.12 9.24 -7.56
CA ARG A 4 -0.05 7.78 -7.42
C ARG A 4 0.82 7.20 -6.32
N SER A 5 0.39 6.06 -5.82
CA SER A 5 1.24 5.08 -5.16
C SER A 5 1.70 4.04 -6.18
N TYR A 6 2.96 3.65 -6.12
CA TYR A 6 3.56 2.67 -7.02
C TYR A 6 4.05 1.46 -6.23
N LEU A 7 3.75 0.28 -6.73
CA LEU A 7 4.15 -0.98 -6.14
C LEU A 7 5.12 -1.71 -7.07
N TYR A 8 6.27 -2.11 -6.53
CA TYR A 8 7.32 -2.82 -7.23
C TYR A 8 7.66 -4.13 -6.53
N SER A 9 8.23 -5.09 -7.29
CA SER A 9 8.97 -6.23 -6.76
C SER A 9 10.45 -6.00 -7.01
N THR A 10 11.30 -6.25 -5.99
CA THR A 10 12.72 -5.89 -6.02
C THR A 10 13.60 -6.97 -5.39
N GLY A 11 14.85 -7.09 -5.88
CA GLY A 11 15.82 -8.07 -5.38
C GLY A 11 16.43 -7.70 -4.02
N ASN A 12 16.54 -6.41 -3.69
CA ASN A 12 17.02 -5.92 -2.39
C ASN A 12 16.14 -4.78 -1.87
N ARG A 13 16.41 -4.39 -0.62
CA ARG A 13 15.90 -3.15 0.00
C ARG A 13 16.96 -2.07 -0.20
N PRO A 14 16.69 -0.98 -0.92
CA PRO A 14 17.66 0.08 -1.11
C PRO A 14 18.04 0.75 0.21
N GLU A 15 19.31 0.88 0.51
CA GLU A 15 19.82 1.63 1.67
C GLU A 15 20.02 3.11 1.33
N SER A 16 20.30 3.42 0.06
CA SER A 16 20.38 4.77 -0.50
C SER A 16 19.78 4.81 -1.91
N TYR A 17 19.62 6.01 -2.47
CA TYR A 17 19.13 6.17 -3.85
C TYR A 17 20.04 5.52 -4.88
N GLU A 18 21.35 5.46 -4.65
CA GLU A 18 22.35 4.83 -5.52
C GLU A 18 22.37 3.31 -5.40
N ASP A 19 21.85 2.75 -4.28
CA ASP A 19 21.74 1.30 -4.06
C ASP A 19 20.57 0.71 -4.85
N ARG A 20 20.71 0.73 -6.18
CA ARG A 20 19.65 0.26 -7.08
C ARG A 20 19.53 -1.26 -7.06
N PRO A 21 18.32 -1.80 -6.88
CA PRO A 21 18.08 -3.22 -7.07
C PRO A 21 18.52 -3.70 -8.46
N GLU A 22 19.14 -4.89 -8.55
CA GLU A 22 19.46 -5.50 -9.83
C GLU A 22 18.21 -5.81 -10.65
N THR A 23 17.12 -6.14 -9.95
CA THR A 23 15.81 -6.43 -10.55
C THR A 23 14.76 -5.51 -9.95
N VAL A 24 13.97 -4.87 -10.82
CA VAL A 24 12.81 -4.06 -10.47
C VAL A 24 11.68 -4.38 -11.43
N SER A 25 10.58 -4.92 -10.92
CA SER A 25 9.38 -5.19 -11.69
C SER A 25 8.22 -4.33 -11.19
N GLY A 26 7.59 -3.54 -12.06
CA GLY A 26 6.37 -2.82 -11.73
C GLY A 26 5.22 -3.81 -11.50
N LEU A 27 4.61 -3.78 -10.33
CA LEU A 27 3.48 -4.65 -10.00
C LEU A 27 2.13 -3.94 -10.20
N SER A 28 2.03 -2.70 -9.76
CA SER A 28 0.78 -1.92 -9.85
C SER A 28 1.02 -0.45 -9.56
N GLU A 29 0.06 0.38 -9.97
CA GLU A 29 -0.05 1.78 -9.56
C GLU A 29 -1.50 2.10 -9.17
N TRP A 30 -1.71 3.05 -8.24
CA TRP A 30 -3.05 3.45 -7.83
C TRP A 30 -3.15 4.95 -7.59
N PRO A 31 -4.16 5.64 -8.17
CA PRO A 31 -4.28 7.08 -8.03
C PRO A 31 -4.85 7.48 -6.67
N TYR A 32 -4.29 8.54 -6.08
CA TYR A 32 -4.78 9.28 -4.91
C TYR A 32 -4.93 8.50 -3.60
N ALA A 33 -4.50 7.23 -3.52
CA ALA A 33 -4.61 6.43 -2.33
C ALA A 33 -3.60 5.26 -2.32
N ILE A 34 -3.47 4.62 -1.16
CA ILE A 34 -2.79 3.33 -1.01
C ILE A 34 -3.87 2.27 -0.85
N PRO A 35 -4.05 1.33 -1.78
CA PRO A 35 -5.02 0.25 -1.64
C PRO A 35 -4.71 -0.66 -0.45
N PHE A 36 -5.74 -1.19 0.20
CA PHE A 36 -5.58 -2.14 1.30
C PHE A 36 -4.76 -3.38 0.90
N SER A 37 -4.91 -3.85 -0.36
CA SER A 37 -4.12 -4.96 -0.89
C SER A 37 -2.61 -4.68 -0.93
N PHE A 38 -2.19 -3.42 -1.17
CA PHE A 38 -0.79 -3.02 -1.11
C PHE A 38 -0.26 -3.11 0.32
N LEU A 39 -1.03 -2.60 1.30
CA LEU A 39 -0.67 -2.67 2.71
C LEU A 39 -0.52 -4.13 3.19
N VAL A 40 -1.43 -5.03 2.75
CA VAL A 40 -1.33 -6.46 3.06
C VAL A 40 -0.09 -7.09 2.44
N LEU A 41 0.20 -6.79 1.17
CA LEU A 41 1.37 -7.35 0.48
C LEU A 41 2.69 -6.87 1.11
N LEU A 42 2.73 -5.62 1.58
CA LEU A 42 3.89 -5.06 2.29
C LEU A 42 4.05 -5.52 3.74
N SER A 43 3.04 -6.18 4.31
CA SER A 43 3.03 -6.51 5.74
C SER A 43 4.06 -7.59 6.16
N GLY A 44 4.79 -8.19 5.21
CA GLY A 44 5.90 -9.10 5.48
C GLY A 44 7.15 -8.35 5.95
N ASP A 45 7.36 -8.20 7.25
CA ASP A 45 8.49 -7.46 7.85
C ASP A 45 8.65 -6.05 7.23
N PRO A 46 7.64 -5.17 7.36
CA PRO A 46 7.67 -3.86 6.73
C PRO A 46 8.72 -2.95 7.36
N ARG A 47 9.55 -2.30 6.53
CA ARG A 47 10.61 -1.37 6.92
C ARG A 47 10.70 -0.20 5.98
N LEU A 48 11.19 0.93 6.49
CA LEU A 48 11.61 2.04 5.65
C LEU A 48 12.86 1.64 4.86
N CYS A 49 12.93 2.14 3.64
CA CYS A 49 14.11 2.05 2.77
C CYS A 49 14.22 3.35 1.95
N ALA A 50 15.29 3.51 1.20
CA ALA A 50 15.42 4.66 0.33
C ALA A 50 14.42 4.59 -0.84
N SER A 51 13.94 5.75 -1.29
CA SER A 51 13.11 5.86 -2.50
C SER A 51 13.91 5.47 -3.74
N LEU A 52 13.23 4.83 -4.70
CA LEU A 52 13.76 4.53 -6.04
C LEU A 52 13.39 5.62 -7.06
N ILE A 53 12.42 6.50 -6.73
CA ILE A 53 11.89 7.50 -7.66
C ILE A 53 12.75 8.75 -7.68
N ALA A 54 13.14 9.25 -6.51
CA ALA A 54 13.85 10.51 -6.39
C ALA A 54 14.88 10.50 -5.25
N ASP A 55 15.94 11.28 -5.47
CA ASP A 55 17.03 11.56 -4.53
C ASP A 55 16.90 13.01 -4.04
N GLY A 56 15.81 13.32 -3.34
CA GLY A 56 15.48 14.68 -2.93
C GLY A 56 14.59 15.42 -3.93
N PHE A 57 14.42 16.72 -3.72
CA PHE A 57 13.60 17.57 -4.58
C PHE A 57 14.43 18.33 -5.60
N ASP A 58 13.79 18.72 -6.72
CA ASP A 58 14.42 19.52 -7.76
C ASP A 58 14.92 20.86 -7.21
N GLY A 59 16.19 21.18 -7.51
CA GLY A 59 16.81 22.43 -7.10
C GLY A 59 17.48 22.41 -5.72
N GLU A 60 17.40 21.33 -4.97
CA GLU A 60 18.15 21.18 -3.72
C GLU A 60 19.64 20.98 -3.98
N PRO A 61 20.52 21.65 -3.18
CA PRO A 61 21.96 21.41 -3.26
C PRO A 61 22.29 19.97 -2.85
N PRO A 62 23.31 19.32 -3.47
CA PRO A 62 23.65 17.94 -3.16
C PRO A 62 23.96 17.65 -1.69
N GLU A 63 24.51 18.67 -0.97
CA GLU A 63 24.88 18.59 0.44
C GLU A 63 23.73 18.73 1.42
N SER A 64 22.53 19.08 0.93
CA SER A 64 21.32 19.30 1.77
C SER A 64 20.05 18.75 1.13
N ARG A 65 20.16 17.61 0.45
CA ARG A 65 19.01 16.96 -0.15
C ARG A 65 18.09 16.36 0.91
N THR A 66 16.79 16.56 0.71
CA THR A 66 15.74 15.92 1.50
C THR A 66 15.79 14.41 1.32
N THR A 67 15.88 13.66 2.42
CA THR A 67 15.86 12.21 2.35
C THR A 67 14.43 11.72 2.08
N LEU A 68 14.25 11.06 0.95
CA LEU A 68 12.97 10.48 0.55
C LEU A 68 12.95 8.97 0.83
N TYR A 69 11.84 8.51 1.37
CA TYR A 69 11.68 7.14 1.82
C TYR A 69 10.60 6.41 1.04
N ALA A 70 10.78 5.09 0.94
CA ALA A 70 9.78 4.13 0.51
C ALA A 70 9.56 3.09 1.63
N ILE A 71 8.58 2.22 1.47
CA ILE A 71 8.35 1.08 2.38
C ILE A 71 8.65 -0.20 1.62
N SER A 72 9.43 -1.10 2.22
CA SER A 72 9.63 -2.44 1.69
C SER A 72 9.14 -3.50 2.67
N GLY A 73 8.65 -4.63 2.12
CA GLY A 73 8.26 -5.82 2.88
C GLY A 73 8.78 -7.09 2.23
N GLU A 74 8.92 -8.18 2.96
CA GLU A 74 9.25 -9.49 2.39
C GLU A 74 8.07 -9.98 1.54
N PHE A 75 8.36 -10.31 0.27
CA PHE A 75 7.34 -10.68 -0.71
C PHE A 75 6.53 -11.90 -0.26
N ASP A 76 7.18 -12.98 0.13
CA ASP A 76 6.52 -14.24 0.42
C ASP A 76 5.56 -14.16 1.61
N ALA A 77 5.98 -13.50 2.68
CA ALA A 77 5.15 -13.33 3.86
C ALA A 77 3.92 -12.45 3.56
N GLY A 78 4.11 -11.35 2.82
CA GLY A 78 3.01 -10.50 2.37
C GLY A 78 2.07 -11.20 1.40
N PHE A 79 2.62 -11.95 0.44
CA PHE A 79 1.84 -12.71 -0.53
C PHE A 79 1.01 -13.82 0.11
N ALA A 80 1.55 -14.53 1.11
CA ALA A 80 0.79 -15.53 1.86
C ALA A 80 -0.44 -14.90 2.56
N ARG A 81 -0.26 -13.72 3.18
CA ARG A 81 -1.38 -12.96 3.78
C ARG A 81 -2.40 -12.51 2.74
N LEU A 82 -1.93 -12.00 1.60
CA LEU A 82 -2.81 -11.58 0.51
C LEU A 82 -3.64 -12.75 -0.02
N THR A 83 -3.04 -13.93 -0.18
CA THR A 83 -3.72 -15.16 -0.59
C THR A 83 -4.77 -15.60 0.44
N LYS A 84 -4.44 -15.55 1.75
CA LYS A 84 -5.40 -15.82 2.83
C LYS A 84 -6.58 -14.85 2.78
N PHE A 85 -6.32 -13.56 2.61
CA PHE A 85 -7.37 -12.55 2.45
C PHE A 85 -8.24 -12.79 1.21
N ALA A 86 -7.63 -13.07 0.06
CA ALA A 86 -8.33 -13.39 -1.18
C ALA A 86 -9.23 -14.63 -1.06
N ALA A 87 -8.76 -15.67 -0.36
CA ALA A 87 -9.56 -16.87 -0.08
C ALA A 87 -10.79 -16.53 0.77
N ALA A 88 -10.64 -15.71 1.81
CA ALA A 88 -11.75 -15.26 2.64
C ALA A 88 -12.77 -14.41 1.86
N VAL A 89 -12.30 -13.54 0.96
CA VAL A 89 -13.17 -12.73 0.07
C VAL A 89 -13.94 -13.62 -0.91
N ARG A 90 -13.29 -14.62 -1.52
CA ARG A 90 -13.96 -15.59 -2.40
C ARG A 90 -15.04 -16.37 -1.67
N ALA A 91 -14.84 -16.72 -0.41
CA ALA A 91 -15.80 -17.50 0.37
C ALA A 91 -17.11 -16.75 0.67
N VAL A 92 -17.14 -15.42 0.54
CA VAL A 92 -18.33 -14.57 0.84
C VAL A 92 -18.86 -13.79 -0.36
N SER A 93 -18.32 -14.05 -1.55
CA SER A 93 -18.72 -13.39 -2.78
C SER A 93 -18.96 -14.40 -3.89
N ASP A 94 -20.15 -14.36 -4.49
CA ASP A 94 -20.51 -15.18 -5.65
C ASP A 94 -20.18 -14.47 -6.99
N ALA A 95 -19.46 -13.36 -6.97
CA ALA A 95 -19.12 -12.59 -8.15
C ALA A 95 -18.00 -13.26 -8.96
N GLU A 96 -18.35 -13.96 -10.06
CA GLU A 96 -17.38 -14.65 -10.93
C GLU A 96 -16.25 -13.74 -11.42
N GLY A 97 -16.55 -12.49 -11.78
CA GLY A 97 -15.55 -11.51 -12.20
C GLY A 97 -14.53 -11.19 -11.11
N LEU A 98 -14.93 -11.15 -9.83
CA LEU A 98 -14.04 -10.96 -8.69
C LEU A 98 -13.13 -12.19 -8.50
N HIS A 99 -13.69 -13.39 -8.59
CA HIS A 99 -12.91 -14.63 -8.46
C HIS A 99 -11.85 -14.75 -9.56
N ALA A 100 -12.23 -14.43 -10.81
CA ALA A 100 -11.30 -14.43 -11.94
C ALA A 100 -10.20 -13.37 -11.75
N GLY A 101 -10.56 -12.14 -11.36
CA GLY A 101 -9.59 -11.07 -11.13
C GLY A 101 -8.61 -11.37 -9.99
N LEU A 102 -9.08 -11.93 -8.87
CA LEU A 102 -8.21 -12.37 -7.77
C LEU A 102 -7.24 -13.48 -8.21
N ALA A 103 -7.71 -14.46 -9.00
CA ALA A 103 -6.86 -15.53 -9.51
C ALA A 103 -5.83 -15.02 -10.52
N GLU A 104 -6.19 -14.04 -11.34
CA GLU A 104 -5.27 -13.37 -12.26
C GLU A 104 -4.20 -12.56 -11.52
N ALA A 105 -4.60 -11.78 -10.52
CA ALA A 105 -3.67 -11.01 -9.69
C ALA A 105 -2.68 -11.92 -8.95
N GLU A 106 -3.14 -13.04 -8.37
CA GLU A 106 -2.25 -14.01 -7.71
C GLU A 106 -1.24 -14.62 -8.69
N ARG A 107 -1.66 -14.98 -9.90
CA ARG A 107 -0.76 -15.52 -10.93
C ARG A 107 0.25 -14.47 -11.40
N PHE A 108 -0.21 -13.23 -11.60
CA PHE A 108 0.64 -12.12 -11.99
C PHE A 108 1.71 -11.84 -10.93
N LEU A 109 1.32 -11.71 -9.67
CA LEU A 109 2.25 -11.48 -8.55
C LEU A 109 3.26 -12.62 -8.43
N HIS A 110 2.81 -13.88 -8.54
CA HIS A 110 3.70 -15.04 -8.50
C HIS A 110 4.73 -15.03 -9.65
N ALA A 111 4.31 -14.62 -10.85
CA ALA A 111 5.19 -14.55 -12.01
C ALA A 111 6.23 -13.42 -11.94
N HIS A 112 5.93 -12.35 -11.19
CA HIS A 112 6.82 -11.20 -11.00
C HIS A 112 7.42 -11.16 -9.58
N ARG A 113 7.44 -12.30 -8.90
CA ARG A 113 7.96 -12.44 -7.54
C ARG A 113 9.47 -12.22 -7.52
N ASP A 114 9.91 -11.39 -6.57
CA ASP A 114 11.28 -11.27 -6.15
C ASP A 114 11.36 -11.34 -4.62
N ARG A 115 12.46 -10.98 -4.00
CA ARG A 115 12.66 -11.09 -2.57
C ARG A 115 11.79 -10.12 -1.78
N TYR A 116 11.62 -8.90 -2.29
CA TYR A 116 10.91 -7.83 -1.59
C TYR A 116 9.80 -7.21 -2.46
N VAL A 117 8.82 -6.63 -1.78
CA VAL A 117 7.87 -5.67 -2.34
C VAL A 117 8.29 -4.30 -1.86
N LEU A 118 8.19 -3.28 -2.72
CA LEU A 118 8.51 -1.89 -2.40
C LEU A 118 7.33 -1.00 -2.81
N LEU A 119 6.93 -0.10 -1.91
CA LEU A 119 5.88 0.90 -2.12
C LEU A 119 6.47 2.29 -2.11
N GLU A 120 6.23 3.02 -3.17
CA GLU A 120 6.51 4.45 -3.31
C GLU A 120 5.24 5.25 -3.12
N THR A 121 5.28 6.24 -2.23
CA THR A 121 4.14 7.11 -1.92
C THR A 121 4.48 8.60 -2.07
N ILE A 122 5.71 8.92 -2.48
CA ILE A 122 6.21 10.30 -2.47
C ILE A 122 5.29 11.28 -3.24
N GLU A 123 4.69 10.86 -4.36
CA GLU A 123 3.75 11.71 -5.09
C GLU A 123 2.48 12.00 -4.28
N LEU A 124 2.04 11.08 -3.41
CA LEU A 124 0.89 11.30 -2.54
C LEU A 124 1.27 12.17 -1.35
N ASP A 125 2.42 11.88 -0.74
CA ASP A 125 2.86 12.53 0.49
C ASP A 125 3.18 14.01 0.24
N THR A 126 3.80 14.34 -0.89
CA THR A 126 4.09 15.72 -1.31
C THR A 126 2.86 16.55 -1.70
N MET A 127 1.69 15.93 -1.86
CA MET A 127 0.42 16.69 -1.95
C MET A 127 -0.01 17.27 -0.61
N ILE A 128 0.46 16.72 0.50
CA ILE A 128 0.02 17.02 1.86
C ILE A 128 1.08 17.86 2.57
N GLU A 129 2.34 17.43 2.49
CA GLU A 129 3.46 18.02 3.22
C GLU A 129 4.69 18.20 2.31
N SER A 130 5.60 19.08 2.72
CA SER A 130 6.81 19.37 1.94
C SER A 130 8.10 19.40 2.79
N GLY A 131 7.98 19.39 4.13
CA GLY A 131 9.13 19.32 5.02
C GLY A 131 9.61 17.89 5.22
N GLU A 132 10.91 17.68 5.43
CA GLU A 132 11.50 16.35 5.61
C GLU A 132 10.91 15.61 6.81
N ASP A 133 10.77 16.28 7.96
CA ASP A 133 10.23 15.69 9.18
C ASP A 133 8.76 15.29 9.03
N GLU A 134 7.97 16.11 8.33
CA GLU A 134 6.57 15.85 8.04
C GLU A 134 6.40 14.69 7.06
N LEU A 135 7.19 14.65 5.98
CA LEU A 135 7.20 13.53 5.02
C LEU A 135 7.62 12.23 5.70
N ARG A 136 8.62 12.30 6.60
CA ARG A 136 9.02 11.15 7.40
C ARG A 136 7.90 10.66 8.30
N THR A 137 7.19 11.57 8.95
CA THR A 137 6.02 11.24 9.80
C THR A 137 4.92 10.56 9.00
N LEU A 138 4.63 11.04 7.77
CA LEU A 138 3.64 10.42 6.88
C LEU A 138 4.03 9.00 6.49
N ILE A 139 5.26 8.78 6.04
CA ILE A 139 5.70 7.45 5.62
C ILE A 139 5.77 6.46 6.79
N GLU A 140 6.13 6.91 8.00
CA GLU A 140 6.07 6.10 9.22
C GLU A 140 4.61 5.73 9.57
N GLY A 141 3.65 6.62 9.34
CA GLY A 141 2.22 6.33 9.45
C GLY A 141 1.78 5.25 8.45
N HIS A 142 2.25 5.30 7.20
CA HIS A 142 1.97 4.25 6.21
C HIS A 142 2.60 2.91 6.60
N LEU A 143 3.80 2.94 7.19
CA LEU A 143 4.47 1.75 7.72
C LEU A 143 3.64 1.08 8.82
N ASP A 144 3.04 1.86 9.73
CA ASP A 144 2.16 1.35 10.78
C ASP A 144 0.86 0.78 10.20
N LEU A 145 0.32 1.36 9.13
CA LEU A 145 -0.81 0.77 8.40
C LEU A 145 -0.47 -0.59 7.79
N CYS A 146 0.75 -0.79 7.27
CA CYS A 146 1.19 -2.10 6.78
C CYS A 146 1.24 -3.14 7.91
N ARG A 147 1.77 -2.78 9.09
CA ARG A 147 1.80 -3.64 10.27
C ARG A 147 0.40 -4.00 10.75
N ALA A 148 -0.48 -3.01 10.83
CA ALA A 148 -1.88 -3.20 11.23
C ALA A 148 -2.65 -4.09 10.24
N ALA A 149 -2.44 -3.91 8.93
CA ALA A 149 -3.05 -4.76 7.90
C ALA A 149 -2.60 -6.22 8.05
N GLY A 150 -1.29 -6.47 8.26
CA GLY A 150 -0.76 -7.80 8.50
C GLY A 150 -1.38 -8.46 9.73
N ALA A 151 -1.39 -7.76 10.87
CA ALA A 151 -2.00 -8.25 12.12
C ALA A 151 -3.49 -8.56 11.96
N ALA A 152 -4.23 -7.74 11.20
CA ALA A 152 -5.64 -7.98 10.93
C ALA A 152 -5.87 -9.27 10.12
N ILE A 153 -5.02 -9.57 9.13
CA ILE A 153 -5.11 -10.81 8.35
C ILE A 153 -4.67 -12.03 9.17
N ASP A 154 -3.62 -11.89 9.98
CA ASP A 154 -3.15 -12.97 10.86
C ASP A 154 -4.22 -13.37 11.90
N ALA A 155 -5.03 -12.42 12.36
CA ALA A 155 -6.14 -12.65 13.29
C ALA A 155 -7.35 -13.36 12.65
N LEU A 156 -7.44 -13.44 11.31
CA LEU A 156 -8.51 -14.19 10.65
C LEU A 156 -8.31 -15.70 10.86
N PRO A 157 -9.40 -16.49 11.00
CA PRO A 157 -9.33 -17.94 10.96
C PRO A 157 -8.61 -18.46 9.70
N ASP A 158 -7.97 -19.62 9.80
CA ASP A 158 -7.33 -20.24 8.63
C ASP A 158 -8.36 -20.87 7.67
N ASP A 159 -9.53 -21.28 8.17
CA ASP A 159 -10.63 -21.68 7.32
C ASP A 159 -11.23 -20.49 6.58
N ALA A 160 -11.24 -20.57 5.24
CA ALA A 160 -11.64 -19.47 4.38
C ALA A 160 -13.11 -19.05 4.60
N ALA A 161 -14.04 -19.97 4.86
CA ALA A 161 -15.44 -19.66 5.08
C ALA A 161 -15.63 -18.94 6.43
N ALA A 162 -14.94 -19.40 7.49
CA ALA A 162 -14.94 -18.75 8.79
C ALA A 162 -14.31 -17.34 8.71
N ALA A 163 -13.17 -17.19 8.01
CA ALA A 163 -12.53 -15.90 7.77
C ALA A 163 -13.45 -14.95 6.99
N GLY A 164 -14.09 -15.43 5.94
CA GLY A 164 -15.06 -14.69 5.16
C GLY A 164 -16.25 -14.22 6.00
N ALA A 165 -16.77 -15.06 6.88
CA ALA A 165 -17.84 -14.68 7.81
C ALA A 165 -17.42 -13.56 8.78
N VAL A 166 -16.15 -13.51 9.20
CA VAL A 166 -15.60 -12.40 9.99
C VAL A 166 -15.57 -11.12 9.17
N LEU A 167 -15.05 -11.16 7.94
CA LEU A 167 -15.00 -10.00 7.05
C LEU A 167 -16.39 -9.46 6.72
N ALA A 168 -17.36 -10.33 6.48
CA ALA A 168 -18.75 -9.93 6.20
C ALA A 168 -19.42 -9.17 7.36
N ARG A 169 -19.04 -9.47 8.61
CA ARG A 169 -19.53 -8.79 9.82
C ARG A 169 -18.89 -7.42 10.04
N GLN A 170 -17.67 -7.24 9.58
CA GLN A 170 -16.90 -6.00 9.71
C GLN A 170 -17.25 -4.95 8.64
N ARG A 171 -18.29 -5.16 7.85
CA ARG A 171 -18.75 -4.13 6.88
C ARG A 171 -18.84 -2.80 7.61
N PRO A 172 -18.10 -1.77 7.18
CA PRO A 172 -18.22 -0.45 7.78
C PRO A 172 -19.68 -0.03 7.67
N GLY A 173 -20.29 0.24 8.82
CA GLY A 173 -21.61 0.83 8.87
C GLY A 173 -21.56 2.04 7.95
N ARG A 174 -22.59 2.19 7.11
CA ARG A 174 -22.78 3.32 6.19
C ARG A 174 -22.34 4.59 6.90
N VAL A 175 -21.18 5.15 6.51
CA VAL A 175 -20.72 6.45 7.03
C VAL A 175 -21.90 7.41 6.82
N PRO A 176 -22.46 8.05 7.87
CA PRO A 176 -23.51 9.02 7.70
C PRO A 176 -22.96 10.09 6.76
N ARG A 177 -23.57 10.28 5.60
CA ARG A 177 -23.25 11.42 4.75
C ARG A 177 -23.39 12.65 5.64
N ALA A 178 -22.27 13.32 5.93
CA ALA A 178 -22.27 14.60 6.58
C ALA A 178 -23.28 15.47 5.80
N ARG A 179 -24.34 15.89 6.48
CA ARG A 179 -25.28 16.85 5.91
C ARG A 179 -24.45 18.06 5.56
N ALA A 180 -24.30 18.31 4.26
CA ALA A 180 -23.83 19.58 3.77
C ALA A 180 -24.75 20.65 4.36
N ASP A 181 -24.23 21.38 5.33
CA ASP A 181 -24.98 22.41 6.04
C ASP A 181 -25.28 23.53 5.03
N ARG A 182 -26.57 23.64 4.66
CA ARG A 182 -27.13 24.69 3.83
C ARG A 182 -27.17 25.99 4.63
N ARG A 183 -26.02 26.60 4.89
CA ARG A 183 -25.95 27.95 5.45
C ARG A 183 -25.04 28.87 4.62
N LEU A 184 -25.39 29.09 3.37
CA LEU A 184 -24.88 30.21 2.59
C LEU A 184 -25.97 30.69 1.61
N ARG A 185 -27.07 31.18 2.15
CA ARG A 185 -27.98 32.11 1.45
C ARG A 185 -28.75 32.88 2.51
N GLN A 186 -28.21 34.02 2.91
CA GLN A 186 -28.96 35.20 3.39
C GLN A 186 -27.91 36.25 3.77
N HIS A 187 -27.51 37.05 2.81
CA HIS A 187 -27.20 38.46 2.94
C HIS A 187 -26.96 38.96 1.53
N ALA A 188 -28.10 39.38 0.90
CA ALA A 188 -28.13 40.39 -0.11
C ALA A 188 -28.52 41.69 0.59
#